data_f19c33ed7559d6baea7799dc0c467f8c
#
_entry.id   f19c33ed7559d6baea7799dc0c467f8c
#
_cell.length_a   1.000
_cell.length_b   1.000
_cell.length_c   1.000
_cell.angle_alpha   90.00
_cell.angle_beta   90.00
_cell.angle_gamma   90.00
#
_symmetry.space_group_name_H-M   'P 1'
#
loop_
_entity.id
_entity.type
_entity.pdbx_description
1 polymer ?
#
loop_
_entity_poly.entity_id
_entity_poly.type
_entity_poly.pdbx_seq_one_letter_code
_entity_poly.pdbx_strand_id
1 'polypeptide(L)'
;MADQSHIFAGVAGYFGQPDHPGKTGVFRRAVEGRDWQHVLGSVEAYSILVHPQDPETVFAGTSDGVWRSTDRGATFRRTAFPDTGRQVWCFLVDSRDPKRVYAGASPIDVYRSDDGGASWRRLPSPRIAEHCKGPFASRVMRLAQNPRKPDEIYAALEINGVMRSTDG
;
A
#
# COMPACT_ATOMS: atom_id res chain seq x y z
N MET A 1 24.57 -4.77 17.40
CA MET A 1 23.37 -5.62 17.55
C MET A 1 23.13 -6.23 16.19
N ALA A 2 22.90 -7.55 16.11
CA ALA A 2 22.64 -8.21 14.82
C ALA A 2 21.39 -7.57 14.17
N ASP A 3 21.49 -7.33 12.88
CA ASP A 3 20.40 -6.78 12.07
C ASP A 3 19.29 -7.83 11.98
N GLN A 4 18.25 -7.67 12.81
CA GLN A 4 17.19 -8.65 12.92
C GLN A 4 16.19 -8.46 11.78
N SER A 5 16.17 -9.39 10.83
CA SER A 5 15.20 -9.42 9.74
C SER A 5 13.80 -9.78 10.27
N HIS A 6 12.76 -9.17 9.65
CA HIS A 6 11.38 -9.37 10.04
C HIS A 6 10.51 -9.83 8.87
N ILE A 7 9.49 -10.61 9.20
CA ILE A 7 8.40 -10.99 8.31
C ILE A 7 7.17 -10.18 8.72
N PHE A 8 6.43 -9.69 7.74
CA PHE A 8 5.19 -8.96 7.93
C PHE A 8 4.01 -9.72 7.33
N ALA A 9 2.86 -9.62 7.99
CA ALA A 9 1.58 -10.09 7.47
C ALA A 9 0.54 -8.98 7.60
N GLY A 10 -0.08 -8.61 6.47
CA GLY A 10 -1.26 -7.76 6.43
C GLY A 10 -2.52 -8.63 6.48
N VAL A 11 -3.43 -8.29 7.37
CA VAL A 11 -4.69 -9.02 7.55
C VAL A 11 -5.84 -8.06 7.32
N ALA A 12 -6.66 -8.36 6.29
CA ALA A 12 -7.94 -7.72 6.03
C ALA A 12 -9.09 -8.49 6.70
N GLY A 13 -10.28 -7.91 6.74
CA GLY A 13 -11.46 -8.53 7.30
C GLY A 13 -11.84 -9.83 6.60
N TYR A 14 -12.43 -10.73 7.34
CA TYR A 14 -12.90 -12.01 6.82
C TYR A 14 -14.35 -11.93 6.37
N PHE A 15 -14.59 -12.23 5.10
CA PHE A 15 -15.97 -12.37 4.58
C PHE A 15 -16.53 -13.73 4.96
N GLY A 16 -17.60 -13.75 5.76
CA GLY A 16 -18.43 -14.93 5.95
C GLY A 16 -18.46 -15.59 7.32
N GLN A 17 -17.76 -15.05 8.32
CA GLN A 17 -17.92 -15.50 9.71
C GLN A 17 -18.03 -14.29 10.66
N PRO A 18 -19.21 -13.67 10.78
CA PRO A 18 -19.42 -12.51 11.65
C PRO A 18 -19.15 -12.80 13.14
N ASP A 19 -19.25 -14.08 13.55
CA ASP A 19 -19.09 -14.49 14.94
C ASP A 19 -17.63 -14.68 15.38
N HIS A 20 -16.69 -14.60 14.45
CA HIS A 20 -15.23 -14.68 14.72
C HIS A 20 -14.49 -13.52 14.07
N PRO A 21 -14.65 -12.27 14.58
CA PRO A 21 -13.87 -11.15 14.11
C PRO A 21 -12.40 -11.38 14.49
N GLY A 22 -11.64 -11.92 13.56
CA GLY A 22 -10.19 -12.01 13.71
C GLY A 22 -9.56 -10.62 13.89
N LYS A 23 -8.38 -10.55 14.46
CA LYS A 23 -7.64 -9.29 14.53
C LYS A 23 -7.16 -8.92 13.13
N THR A 24 -7.58 -7.74 12.63
CA THR A 24 -7.11 -7.16 11.37
C THR A 24 -5.90 -6.26 11.61
N GLY A 25 -5.21 -5.87 10.53
CA GLY A 25 -4.10 -4.94 10.57
C GLY A 25 -2.76 -5.54 10.19
N VAL A 26 -1.68 -5.07 10.81
CA VAL A 26 -0.33 -5.53 10.52
C VAL A 26 0.23 -6.33 11.69
N PHE A 27 0.77 -7.48 11.35
CA PHE A 27 1.53 -8.33 12.25
C PHE A 27 2.99 -8.37 11.80
N ARG A 28 3.91 -8.42 12.77
CA ARG A 28 5.35 -8.54 12.56
C ARG A 28 5.91 -9.69 13.36
N ARG A 29 6.88 -10.41 12.81
CA ARG A 29 7.61 -11.47 13.49
C ARG A 29 9.08 -11.41 13.08
N ALA A 30 10.00 -11.60 14.01
CA ALA A 30 11.40 -11.84 13.67
C ALA A 30 11.55 -13.15 12.86
N VAL A 31 12.45 -13.19 11.87
CA VAL A 31 12.64 -14.39 11.03
C VAL A 31 12.94 -15.61 11.88
N GLU A 32 13.84 -15.49 12.86
CA GLU A 32 14.21 -16.58 13.79
C GLU A 32 13.20 -16.76 14.95
N GLY A 33 12.22 -15.85 15.08
CA GLY A 33 11.21 -15.88 16.13
C GLY A 33 10.01 -16.75 15.77
N ARG A 34 9.20 -17.08 16.78
CA ARG A 34 7.93 -17.82 16.60
C ARG A 34 6.71 -16.95 16.85
N ASP A 35 6.87 -15.87 17.61
CA ASP A 35 5.75 -15.07 18.09
C ASP A 35 5.46 -13.89 17.18
N TRP A 36 4.20 -13.75 16.79
CA TRP A 36 3.71 -12.61 16.04
C TRP A 36 3.34 -11.45 16.98
N GLN A 37 3.86 -10.29 16.69
CA GLN A 37 3.48 -9.03 17.33
C GLN A 37 2.41 -8.35 16.48
N HIS A 38 1.28 -7.97 17.08
CA HIS A 38 0.25 -7.15 16.44
C HIS A 38 0.65 -5.68 16.57
N VAL A 39 1.23 -5.10 15.50
CA VAL A 39 1.88 -3.78 15.52
C VAL A 39 1.01 -2.65 14.98
N LEU A 40 -0.05 -2.98 14.25
CA LEU A 40 -1.07 -2.03 13.81
C LEU A 40 -2.43 -2.73 13.84
N GLY A 41 -3.35 -2.22 14.65
CA GLY A 41 -4.71 -2.70 14.78
C GLY A 41 -5.75 -1.66 14.36
N SER A 42 -7.03 -2.02 14.48
CA SER A 42 -8.18 -1.16 14.20
C SER A 42 -8.34 -0.71 12.74
N VAL A 43 -7.57 -1.28 11.82
CA VAL A 43 -7.68 -1.10 10.38
C VAL A 43 -7.49 -2.45 9.68
N GLU A 44 -8.00 -2.57 8.46
CA GLU A 44 -7.66 -3.68 7.58
C GLU A 44 -6.39 -3.33 6.81
N ALA A 45 -5.45 -4.26 6.68
CA ALA A 45 -4.21 -4.07 5.92
C ALA A 45 -4.24 -4.91 4.64
N TYR A 46 -4.23 -4.22 3.49
CA TYR A 46 -4.30 -4.84 2.16
C TYR A 46 -2.93 -4.98 1.51
N SER A 47 -1.99 -4.14 1.87
CA SER A 47 -0.63 -4.17 1.30
C SER A 47 0.42 -3.74 2.32
N ILE A 48 1.61 -4.30 2.19
CA ILE A 48 2.79 -3.92 2.98
C ILE A 48 3.96 -3.74 2.02
N LEU A 49 4.72 -2.68 2.20
CA LEU A 49 5.97 -2.44 1.49
C LEU A 49 7.06 -2.10 2.50
N VAL A 50 8.10 -2.93 2.57
CA VAL A 50 9.37 -2.54 3.17
C VAL A 50 10.14 -1.74 2.13
N HIS A 51 10.56 -0.53 2.49
CA HIS A 51 11.24 0.35 1.54
C HIS A 51 12.58 -0.28 1.08
N PRO A 52 12.82 -0.44 -0.24
CA PRO A 52 13.94 -1.26 -0.74
C PRO A 52 15.33 -0.70 -0.41
N GLN A 53 15.45 0.61 -0.15
CA GLN A 53 16.72 1.28 0.17
C GLN A 53 16.79 1.76 1.63
N ASP A 54 15.68 1.67 2.38
CA ASP A 54 15.61 2.06 3.78
C ASP A 54 14.70 1.09 4.56
N PRO A 55 15.23 -0.04 5.03
CA PRO A 55 14.44 -1.06 5.73
C PRO A 55 13.85 -0.60 7.07
N GLU A 56 14.24 0.55 7.60
CA GLU A 56 13.57 1.18 8.75
C GLU A 56 12.18 1.67 8.36
N THR A 57 12.00 2.08 7.10
CA THR A 57 10.72 2.56 6.59
C THR A 57 9.87 1.41 6.06
N VAL A 58 8.68 1.26 6.64
CA VAL A 58 7.66 0.28 6.22
C VAL A 58 6.34 0.99 6.01
N PHE A 59 5.70 0.73 4.88
CA PHE A 59 4.36 1.24 4.57
C PHE A 59 3.31 0.14 4.73
N ALA A 60 2.16 0.50 5.28
CA ALA A 60 0.96 -0.32 5.27
C ALA A 60 -0.16 0.42 4.52
N GLY A 61 -0.66 -0.20 3.47
CA GLY A 61 -1.86 0.22 2.76
C GLY A 61 -3.08 -0.39 3.42
N THR A 62 -3.97 0.46 3.91
CA THR A 62 -5.07 0.06 4.78
C THR A 62 -6.44 0.49 4.26
N SER A 63 -7.50 0.12 4.98
CA SER A 63 -8.86 0.61 4.77
C SER A 63 -9.01 2.12 4.98
N ASP A 64 -8.02 2.77 5.59
CA ASP A 64 -8.03 4.21 5.87
C ASP A 64 -6.71 4.88 5.41
N GLY A 65 -6.34 4.67 4.14
CA GLY A 65 -5.16 5.29 3.54
C GLY A 65 -3.85 4.60 3.90
N VAL A 66 -2.79 5.39 4.02
CA VAL A 66 -1.43 4.91 4.25
C VAL A 66 -0.98 5.14 5.69
N TRP A 67 -0.45 4.10 6.29
CA TRP A 67 0.29 4.14 7.55
C TRP A 67 1.77 3.89 7.29
N ARG A 68 2.63 4.55 8.04
CA ARG A 68 4.09 4.48 7.89
C ARG A 68 4.76 4.20 9.22
N SER A 69 5.74 3.32 9.18
CA SER A 69 6.73 3.09 10.23
C SER A 69 8.08 3.67 9.81
N THR A 70 8.89 4.06 10.79
CA THR A 70 10.30 4.45 10.65
C THR A 70 11.19 3.72 11.64
N ASP A 71 10.71 2.58 12.16
CA ASP A 71 11.37 1.76 13.17
C ASP A 71 11.24 0.26 12.86
N ARG A 72 11.39 -0.10 11.57
CA ARG A 72 11.28 -1.48 11.06
C ARG A 72 9.91 -2.11 11.36
N GLY A 73 8.85 -1.32 11.30
CA GLY A 73 7.49 -1.79 11.53
C GLY A 73 7.18 -2.13 12.99
N ALA A 74 7.95 -1.60 13.97
CA ALA A 74 7.62 -1.76 15.38
C ALA A 74 6.40 -0.92 15.76
N THR A 75 6.33 0.30 15.23
CA THR A 75 5.18 1.19 15.40
C THR A 75 4.77 1.80 14.06
N PHE A 76 3.48 2.11 13.91
CA PHE A 76 2.94 2.75 12.72
C PHE A 76 2.23 4.03 13.07
N ARG A 77 2.35 5.04 12.21
CA ARG A 77 1.61 6.30 12.30
C ARG A 77 0.87 6.57 10.99
N ARG A 78 -0.33 7.10 11.10
CA ARG A 78 -1.11 7.53 9.94
C ARG A 78 -0.38 8.69 9.26
N THR A 79 -0.27 8.64 7.93
CA THR A 79 0.34 9.71 7.14
C THR A 79 -0.68 10.79 6.78
N ALA A 80 -0.24 11.94 6.25
CA ALA A 80 -1.12 12.95 5.68
C ALA A 80 -1.66 12.48 4.32
N PHE A 81 -2.62 11.56 4.35
CA PHE A 81 -3.31 11.03 3.17
C PHE A 81 -4.55 11.88 2.90
N PRO A 82 -4.73 12.39 1.63
CA PRO A 82 -5.72 13.46 1.36
C PRO A 82 -7.17 13.01 1.45
N ASP A 83 -7.45 11.74 1.13
CA ASP A 83 -8.81 11.21 1.06
C ASP A 83 -9.06 10.18 2.18
N THR A 84 -10.12 10.37 2.94
CA THR A 84 -10.56 9.41 3.96
C THR A 84 -11.30 8.23 3.33
N GLY A 85 -11.22 7.06 3.97
CA GLY A 85 -11.93 5.85 3.53
C GLY A 85 -11.43 5.26 2.20
N ARG A 86 -10.26 5.66 1.73
CA ARG A 86 -9.61 5.06 0.56
C ARG A 86 -8.81 3.85 0.98
N GLN A 87 -9.12 2.71 0.38
CA GLN A 87 -8.37 1.48 0.57
C GLN A 87 -7.12 1.50 -0.30
N VAL A 88 -5.95 1.31 0.30
CA VAL A 88 -4.67 1.28 -0.43
C VAL A 88 -4.21 -0.15 -0.63
N TRP A 89 -4.12 -0.58 -1.90
CA TRP A 89 -3.92 -1.97 -2.31
C TRP A 89 -2.52 -2.31 -2.81
N CYS A 90 -1.74 -1.32 -3.22
CA CYS A 90 -0.37 -1.54 -3.66
C CYS A 90 0.49 -0.29 -3.54
N PHE A 91 1.80 -0.50 -3.57
CA PHE A 91 2.82 0.55 -3.58
C PHE A 91 3.84 0.33 -4.68
N LEU A 92 4.51 1.41 -5.07
CA LEU A 92 5.68 1.42 -5.93
C LEU A 92 6.63 2.51 -5.47
N VAL A 93 7.91 2.20 -5.23
CA VAL A 93 8.96 3.19 -5.01
C VAL A 93 9.58 3.53 -6.36
N ASP A 94 9.75 4.82 -6.66
CA ASP A 94 10.41 5.27 -7.88
C ASP A 94 11.88 4.80 -7.90
N SER A 95 12.32 4.24 -9.01
CA SER A 95 13.67 3.67 -9.12
C SER A 95 14.78 4.73 -9.10
N ARG A 96 14.47 6.00 -9.39
CA ARG A 96 15.43 7.13 -9.43
C ARG A 96 15.41 7.94 -8.16
N ASP A 97 14.25 8.03 -7.50
CA ASP A 97 14.05 8.85 -6.31
C ASP A 97 13.36 8.03 -5.22
N PRO A 98 14.11 7.54 -4.23
CA PRO A 98 13.54 6.72 -3.16
C PRO A 98 12.53 7.48 -2.27
N LYS A 99 12.51 8.80 -2.31
CA LYS A 99 11.49 9.59 -1.61
C LYS A 99 10.16 9.62 -2.36
N ARG A 100 10.18 9.29 -3.64
CA ARG A 100 8.97 9.23 -4.44
C ARG A 100 8.33 7.85 -4.33
N VAL A 101 7.14 7.82 -3.79
CA VAL A 101 6.35 6.60 -3.58
C VAL A 101 4.98 6.80 -4.19
N TYR A 102 4.51 5.78 -4.90
CA TYR A 102 3.16 5.73 -5.44
C TYR A 102 2.32 4.74 -4.65
N ALA A 103 1.04 5.04 -4.51
CA ALA A 103 0.04 4.17 -3.88
C ALA A 103 -1.17 4.00 -4.79
N GLY A 104 -1.55 2.76 -5.04
CA GLY A 104 -2.74 2.41 -5.81
C GLY A 104 -3.91 2.09 -4.88
N ALA A 105 -5.10 2.63 -5.19
CA ALA A 105 -6.24 2.60 -4.30
C ALA A 105 -7.51 1.98 -4.92
N SER A 106 -8.50 1.75 -4.05
CA SER A 106 -9.89 1.47 -4.36
C SER A 106 -10.81 2.56 -3.75
N PRO A 107 -11.79 3.11 -4.49
CA PRO A 107 -11.94 3.07 -5.95
C PRO A 107 -10.67 3.47 -6.67
N ILE A 108 -10.58 3.12 -7.98
CA ILE A 108 -9.36 3.31 -8.79
C ILE A 108 -8.88 4.76 -8.72
N ASP A 109 -7.77 4.94 -8.03
CA ASP A 109 -7.01 6.18 -7.96
C ASP A 109 -5.53 5.85 -7.73
N VAL A 110 -4.65 6.76 -8.12
CA VAL A 110 -3.23 6.69 -7.82
C VAL A 110 -2.83 7.93 -7.04
N TYR A 111 -2.08 7.73 -5.98
CA TYR A 111 -1.51 8.79 -5.15
C TYR A 111 -0.01 8.77 -5.26
N ARG A 112 0.60 9.94 -5.08
CA ARG A 112 2.06 10.09 -5.04
C ARG A 112 2.48 10.88 -3.83
N SER A 113 3.53 10.39 -3.19
CA SER A 113 4.36 11.13 -2.24
C SER A 113 5.68 11.50 -2.91
N ASP A 114 6.22 12.66 -2.60
CA ASP A 114 7.55 13.11 -2.99
C ASP A 114 8.45 13.36 -1.75
N ASP A 115 7.99 12.99 -0.54
CA ASP A 115 8.65 13.21 0.76
C ASP A 115 8.85 11.93 1.59
N GLY A 116 8.97 10.80 0.90
CA GLY A 116 9.17 9.50 1.56
C GLY A 116 7.92 8.99 2.27
N GLY A 117 6.73 9.37 1.81
CA GLY A 117 5.45 8.89 2.33
C GLY A 117 4.93 9.64 3.55
N ALA A 118 5.49 10.81 3.88
CA ALA A 118 4.96 11.64 4.96
C ALA A 118 3.63 12.32 4.55
N SER A 119 3.58 12.84 3.33
CA SER A 119 2.37 13.39 2.72
C SER A 119 2.11 12.82 1.33
N TRP A 120 0.86 12.90 0.88
CA TRP A 120 0.39 12.30 -0.35
C TRP A 120 -0.50 13.29 -1.12
N ARG A 121 -0.40 13.24 -2.45
CA ARG A 121 -1.34 13.93 -3.32
C ARG A 121 -1.97 12.96 -4.30
N ARG A 122 -3.23 13.16 -4.59
CA ARG A 122 -3.94 12.41 -5.62
C ARG A 122 -3.43 12.87 -7.00
N LEU A 123 -3.10 11.90 -7.86
CA LEU A 123 -2.79 12.18 -9.25
C LEU A 123 -4.08 12.37 -10.07
N PRO A 124 -4.01 13.02 -11.24
CA PRO A 124 -5.14 13.10 -12.14
C PRO A 124 -5.69 11.72 -12.45
N SER A 125 -6.97 11.50 -12.15
CA SER A 125 -7.60 10.20 -12.40
C SER A 125 -7.82 10.01 -13.89
N PRO A 126 -7.45 8.86 -14.44
CA PRO A 126 -7.78 8.55 -15.81
C PRO A 126 -9.30 8.39 -15.95
N ARG A 127 -9.82 8.75 -17.09
CA ARG A 127 -11.21 8.46 -17.44
C ARG A 127 -11.32 6.97 -17.77
N ILE A 128 -11.74 6.19 -16.81
CA ILE A 128 -12.03 4.76 -17.03
C ILE A 128 -13.51 4.69 -17.39
N ALA A 129 -13.79 4.08 -18.55
CA ALA A 129 -15.17 3.76 -18.88
C ALA A 129 -15.68 2.76 -17.82
N GLU A 130 -16.85 3.03 -17.26
CA GLU A 130 -17.52 2.12 -16.32
C GLU A 130 -18.01 0.85 -17.04
N HIS A 131 -17.06 0.01 -17.48
CA HIS A 131 -17.42 -1.21 -18.23
C HIS A 131 -17.76 -2.40 -17.34
N CYS A 132 -17.55 -2.28 -16.02
CA CYS A 132 -17.88 -3.36 -15.11
C CYS A 132 -18.61 -2.81 -13.88
N LYS A 133 -19.91 -3.03 -13.85
CA LYS A 133 -20.73 -2.86 -12.63
C LYS A 133 -20.61 -4.12 -11.78
N GLY A 134 -19.51 -4.25 -11.05
CA GLY A 134 -19.36 -5.27 -10.03
C GLY A 134 -20.02 -4.84 -8.71
N PRO A 135 -20.22 -5.77 -7.76
CA PRO A 135 -20.76 -5.47 -6.44
C PRO A 135 -19.78 -4.67 -5.55
N PHE A 136 -18.58 -4.40 -6.02
CA PHE A 136 -17.52 -3.67 -5.31
C PHE A 136 -16.80 -2.70 -6.26
N ALA A 137 -16.21 -1.67 -5.68
CA ALA A 137 -15.40 -0.72 -6.44
C ALA A 137 -14.11 -1.38 -6.95
N SER A 138 -13.83 -1.24 -8.24
CA SER A 138 -12.55 -1.69 -8.82
C SER A 138 -11.36 -1.00 -8.16
N ARG A 139 -10.24 -1.68 -8.18
CA ARG A 139 -9.02 -1.26 -7.48
C ARG A 139 -7.77 -1.33 -8.37
N VAL A 140 -6.75 -0.58 -7.97
CA VAL A 140 -5.40 -0.73 -8.54
C VAL A 140 -4.71 -1.87 -7.80
N MET A 141 -4.57 -3.01 -8.50
CA MET A 141 -4.00 -4.22 -7.92
C MET A 141 -2.48 -4.16 -7.82
N ARG A 142 -1.84 -3.51 -8.79
CA ARG A 142 -0.38 -3.40 -8.85
C ARG A 142 0.07 -2.21 -9.66
N LEU A 143 1.19 -1.63 -9.23
CA LEU A 143 1.93 -0.61 -9.97
C LEU A 143 3.28 -1.19 -10.41
N ALA A 144 3.73 -0.83 -11.61
CA ALA A 144 5.04 -1.19 -12.12
C ALA A 144 5.64 -0.01 -12.90
N GLN A 145 6.95 0.15 -12.82
CA GLN A 145 7.69 1.19 -13.51
C GLN A 145 8.55 0.58 -14.60
N ASN A 146 8.63 1.23 -15.76
CA ASN A 146 9.54 0.81 -16.82
C ASN A 146 10.98 1.12 -16.39
N PRO A 147 11.87 0.12 -16.25
CA PRO A 147 13.23 0.34 -15.77
C PRO A 147 14.09 1.17 -16.73
N ARG A 148 13.72 1.22 -18.02
CA ARG A 148 14.45 1.99 -19.06
C ARG A 148 13.84 3.38 -19.27
N LYS A 149 12.57 3.58 -18.88
CA LYS A 149 11.82 4.83 -19.01
C LYS A 149 11.04 5.06 -17.73
N PRO A 150 11.69 5.54 -16.67
CA PRO A 150 11.08 5.63 -15.34
C PRO A 150 9.83 6.52 -15.24
N ASP A 151 9.58 7.39 -16.22
CA ASP A 151 8.33 8.15 -16.29
C ASP A 151 7.15 7.32 -16.82
N GLU A 152 7.43 6.14 -17.39
CA GLU A 152 6.38 5.19 -17.75
C GLU A 152 6.02 4.32 -16.55
N ILE A 153 4.80 4.52 -16.05
CA ILE A 153 4.21 3.75 -14.95
C ILE A 153 2.99 3.02 -15.46
N TYR A 154 2.87 1.78 -15.09
CA TYR A 154 1.74 0.91 -15.43
C TYR A 154 0.94 0.59 -14.17
N ALA A 155 -0.38 0.68 -14.26
CA ALA A 155 -1.30 0.29 -13.22
C ALA A 155 -2.18 -0.87 -13.72
N ALA A 156 -2.04 -2.03 -13.10
CA ALA A 156 -2.93 -3.16 -13.32
C ALA A 156 -4.19 -2.98 -12.50
N LEU A 157 -5.33 -2.97 -13.16
CA LEU A 157 -6.64 -2.76 -12.55
C LEU A 157 -7.38 -4.09 -12.42
N GLU A 158 -8.09 -4.23 -11.32
CA GLU A 158 -9.07 -5.30 -11.21
C GLU A 158 -10.16 -5.09 -12.27
N ILE A 159 -10.37 -6.08 -13.14
CA ILE A 159 -11.40 -6.13 -14.19
C ILE A 159 -11.13 -5.19 -15.40
N ASN A 160 -10.56 -4.00 -15.20
CA ASN A 160 -10.49 -2.94 -16.23
C ASN A 160 -9.17 -2.91 -17.04
N GLY A 161 -8.33 -3.96 -16.93
CA GLY A 161 -7.11 -4.09 -17.71
C GLY A 161 -5.92 -3.31 -17.13
N VAL A 162 -5.13 -2.67 -17.99
CA VAL A 162 -3.91 -1.97 -17.62
C VAL A 162 -3.92 -0.55 -18.14
N MET A 163 -3.58 0.41 -17.29
CA MET A 163 -3.34 1.80 -17.67
C MET A 163 -1.85 2.10 -17.72
N ARG A 164 -1.48 3.09 -18.50
CA ARG A 164 -0.11 3.61 -18.59
C ARG A 164 -0.10 5.12 -18.40
N SER A 165 0.79 5.60 -17.54
CA SER A 165 1.27 6.98 -17.52
C SER A 165 2.57 7.08 -18.30
N THR A 166 2.88 8.23 -18.92
CA THR A 166 4.14 8.53 -19.61
C THR A 166 4.88 9.70 -19.00
N ASP A 167 4.36 10.25 -17.94
CA ASP A 167 4.84 11.47 -17.26
C ASP A 167 4.95 11.30 -15.72
N GLY A 168 4.83 10.09 -15.23
CA GLY A 168 4.94 9.78 -13.78
C GLY A 168 3.76 10.28 -12.99
#